data_a3517fbe526ce26b994afa9b3e182a85
#
_entry.id   a3517fbe526ce26b994afa9b3e182a85
#
_cell.length_a   1.000
_cell.length_b   1.000
_cell.length_c   1.000
_cell.angle_alpha   90.00
_cell.angle_beta   90.00
_cell.angle_gamma   90.00
#
_symmetry.space_group_name_H-M   'P 1'
#
loop_
_entity.id
_entity.type
_entity.pdbx_description
1 polymer ?
#
loop_
_entity_poly.entity_id
_entity_poly.type
_entity_poly.pdbx_seq_one_letter_code
_entity_poly.pdbx_strand_id
1 'polypeptide(L)'
;VAFVEPNGNGFLDAEEKGKVKVSITNSGQGSAMGVFVKLVAETSNRDISAGTSKIIGEVPAGQTKTTEFEINASKSVTRMENRFTVSATESYGFPPDPAQISFETFPFIPPKLALVDYGISTATGDNIIRPGVVVTVQARVQNTGQGEAEGSAFSINLPTGVYPSPDSRQNYTFSSLKPGEFKDLEFSFTPSKKVGKTINLAIGFTERSSSGKFPLKLDVKKPQQSIQQLVVKGQELGKVAIANVATVSVDIEKGIPKSSRKGKKDLAVVFGIERYKNVPGVSFAKRDALWTKKYFENVLGIPSNRIYYKTDSDVGQAEFSKVFSKDGWIDKRIKNNETNVFIYYAGHGAPDIKANKAYLIPYDGDPNYASQTGYEMDKLYAELGNMKAKSVTVFLDACFSGANRDNEMLLAGARPVFIEVKSGIPGNVTVFSAAGGKEISSAWPEKKHGLFSYYLMKGMRGDADANKDKKITVGELGDYIRENVSDMAGMLDREQTPGLQTVDRDKVLIRY
;
A
#
# COMPACT_ATOMS: atom_id res chain seq x y z
N VAL A 1 -22.59 -7.16 20.59
CA VAL A 1 -23.04 -6.64 19.28
C VAL A 1 -21.81 -6.47 18.40
N ALA A 2 -21.91 -6.85 17.12
CA ALA A 2 -20.81 -6.74 16.15
C ALA A 2 -21.36 -6.32 14.78
N PHE A 3 -20.61 -5.47 14.06
CA PHE A 3 -20.85 -5.18 12.65
C PHE A 3 -20.03 -6.14 11.81
N VAL A 4 -20.64 -6.70 10.77
CA VAL A 4 -20.01 -7.65 9.84
C VAL A 4 -20.36 -7.24 8.42
N GLU A 5 -19.38 -7.11 7.58
CA GLU A 5 -19.51 -6.80 6.15
C GLU A 5 -18.73 -7.82 5.30
N PRO A 6 -19.10 -7.98 4.00
CA PRO A 6 -18.61 -9.11 3.19
C PRO A 6 -17.13 -9.06 2.81
N ASN A 7 -16.56 -7.86 2.64
CA ASN A 7 -15.23 -7.69 2.06
C ASN A 7 -14.09 -7.54 3.10
N GLY A 8 -14.44 -7.47 4.41
CA GLY A 8 -13.49 -7.45 5.52
C GLY A 8 -12.73 -6.12 5.69
N ASN A 9 -13.18 -5.03 5.04
CA ASN A 9 -12.49 -3.73 5.10
C ASN A 9 -12.90 -2.85 6.30
N GLY A 10 -13.93 -3.25 7.05
CA GLY A 10 -14.45 -2.54 8.23
C GLY A 10 -15.38 -1.36 7.91
N PHE A 11 -15.77 -1.17 6.65
CA PHE A 11 -16.70 -0.15 6.19
C PHE A 11 -17.95 -0.79 5.59
N LEU A 12 -19.04 -0.04 5.50
CA LEU A 12 -20.16 -0.39 4.64
C LEU A 12 -20.01 0.41 3.34
N ASP A 13 -19.56 -0.26 2.29
CA ASP A 13 -19.31 0.37 1.00
C ASP A 13 -20.63 0.66 0.24
N ALA A 14 -20.59 1.58 -0.70
CA ALA A 14 -21.72 1.84 -1.59
C ALA A 14 -22.18 0.55 -2.28
N GLU A 15 -23.50 0.32 -2.31
CA GLU A 15 -24.16 -0.89 -2.83
C GLU A 15 -23.87 -2.19 -2.04
N GLU A 16 -23.21 -2.10 -0.89
CA GLU A 16 -22.90 -3.25 -0.05
C GLU A 16 -24.02 -3.58 0.94
N LYS A 17 -24.06 -4.86 1.34
CA LYS A 17 -24.99 -5.41 2.33
C LYS A 17 -24.21 -5.95 3.52
N GLY A 18 -24.21 -5.19 4.60
CA GLY A 18 -23.63 -5.59 5.88
C GLY A 18 -24.69 -6.14 6.83
N LYS A 19 -24.25 -6.55 8.02
CA LYS A 19 -25.09 -7.08 9.09
C LYS A 19 -24.66 -6.54 10.45
N VAL A 20 -25.63 -6.23 11.30
CA VAL A 20 -25.41 -6.10 12.73
C VAL A 20 -25.83 -7.39 13.41
N LYS A 21 -24.86 -8.11 13.96
CA LYS A 21 -25.05 -9.36 14.71
C LYS A 21 -25.21 -9.04 16.18
N VAL A 22 -26.31 -9.51 16.77
CA VAL A 22 -26.66 -9.30 18.17
C VAL A 22 -26.76 -10.63 18.88
N SER A 23 -25.95 -10.83 19.91
CA SER A 23 -26.00 -12.00 20.78
C SER A 23 -26.59 -11.60 22.13
N ILE A 24 -27.66 -12.27 22.56
CA ILE A 24 -28.31 -12.10 23.84
C ILE A 24 -28.03 -13.32 24.70
N THR A 25 -27.39 -13.11 25.83
CA THR A 25 -27.08 -14.15 26.81
C THR A 25 -27.98 -13.99 28.03
N ASN A 26 -28.68 -15.03 28.42
CA ASN A 26 -29.43 -15.07 29.68
C ASN A 26 -28.52 -15.57 30.81
N SER A 27 -28.06 -14.69 31.68
CA SER A 27 -27.23 -14.99 32.85
C SER A 27 -28.05 -15.32 34.11
N GLY A 28 -29.41 -15.23 34.03
CA GLY A 28 -30.30 -15.51 35.11
C GLY A 28 -30.51 -17.01 35.32
N GLN A 29 -31.29 -17.35 36.39
CA GLN A 29 -31.60 -18.74 36.72
C GLN A 29 -32.89 -19.28 36.06
N GLY A 30 -33.74 -18.38 35.53
CA GLY A 30 -34.98 -18.69 34.82
C GLY A 30 -34.89 -18.37 33.34
N SER A 31 -35.81 -18.94 32.53
CA SER A 31 -35.91 -18.60 31.09
C SER A 31 -36.38 -17.15 30.87
N ALA A 32 -35.72 -16.40 30.03
CA ALA A 32 -36.22 -15.11 29.54
C ALA A 32 -37.23 -15.35 28.41
N MET A 33 -38.49 -14.91 28.61
CA MET A 33 -39.58 -15.16 27.67
C MET A 33 -39.89 -13.93 26.82
N GLY A 34 -40.29 -14.17 25.55
CA GLY A 34 -40.73 -13.12 24.66
C GLY A 34 -39.61 -12.09 24.33
N VAL A 35 -38.38 -12.53 24.26
CA VAL A 35 -37.25 -11.63 24.01
C VAL A 35 -37.38 -10.99 22.63
N PHE A 36 -37.41 -9.66 22.62
CA PHE A 36 -37.58 -8.80 21.46
C PHE A 36 -36.38 -7.83 21.37
N VAL A 37 -35.71 -7.80 20.23
CA VAL A 37 -34.55 -6.94 20.00
C VAL A 37 -34.93 -5.82 19.02
N LYS A 38 -34.54 -4.62 19.34
CA LYS A 38 -34.77 -3.41 18.52
C LYS A 38 -33.43 -2.78 18.18
N LEU A 39 -33.26 -2.43 16.88
CA LEU A 39 -32.15 -1.66 16.35
C LEU A 39 -32.66 -0.26 15.97
N VAL A 40 -32.08 0.78 16.54
CA VAL A 40 -32.47 2.17 16.30
C VAL A 40 -31.26 2.95 15.80
N ALA A 41 -31.42 3.59 14.66
CA ALA A 41 -30.42 4.52 14.14
C ALA A 41 -30.44 5.82 14.97
N GLU A 42 -29.30 6.23 15.47
CA GLU A 42 -29.09 7.52 16.13
C GLU A 42 -28.67 8.59 15.12
N THR A 43 -27.98 8.15 14.04
CA THR A 43 -27.55 9.01 12.95
C THR A 43 -28.58 8.94 11.82
N SER A 44 -29.08 10.09 11.38
CA SER A 44 -29.96 10.14 10.20
C SER A 44 -29.16 10.03 8.93
N ASN A 45 -29.19 8.86 8.30
CA ASN A 45 -28.59 8.62 7.00
C ASN A 45 -29.62 8.02 6.05
N ARG A 46 -30.06 8.80 5.04
CA ARG A 46 -31.07 8.38 4.06
C ARG A 46 -30.56 7.32 3.08
N ASP A 47 -29.24 7.19 2.97
CA ASP A 47 -28.57 6.26 2.07
C ASP A 47 -28.33 4.89 2.70
N ILE A 48 -28.78 4.70 3.95
CA ILE A 48 -28.75 3.42 4.64
C ILE A 48 -30.16 2.96 4.97
N SER A 49 -30.45 1.70 4.66
CA SER A 49 -31.63 1.00 5.14
C SER A 49 -31.21 -0.11 6.12
N ALA A 50 -31.91 -0.20 7.26
CA ALA A 50 -31.64 -1.21 8.30
C ALA A 50 -32.94 -1.85 8.77
N GLY A 51 -32.88 -3.13 9.11
CA GLY A 51 -33.94 -3.81 9.83
C GLY A 51 -34.07 -3.21 11.25
N THR A 52 -35.31 -2.98 11.72
CA THR A 52 -35.54 -2.25 12.97
C THR A 52 -35.82 -3.14 14.18
N SER A 53 -36.30 -4.38 13.98
CA SER A 53 -36.67 -5.26 15.07
C SER A 53 -36.65 -6.73 14.74
N LYS A 54 -36.41 -7.58 15.74
CA LYS A 54 -36.42 -9.04 15.63
C LYS A 54 -36.95 -9.68 16.89
N ILE A 55 -37.75 -10.74 16.75
CA ILE A 55 -38.22 -11.57 17.83
C ILE A 55 -37.26 -12.74 18.01
N ILE A 56 -36.65 -12.92 19.17
CA ILE A 56 -35.81 -14.08 19.54
C ILE A 56 -36.66 -15.15 20.24
N GLY A 57 -37.72 -14.76 20.91
CA GLY A 57 -38.59 -15.63 21.71
C GLY A 57 -37.97 -16.00 23.07
N GLU A 58 -38.01 -17.27 23.47
CA GLU A 58 -37.42 -17.75 24.71
C GLU A 58 -35.90 -17.82 24.62
N VAL A 59 -35.19 -17.39 25.66
CA VAL A 59 -33.75 -17.62 25.88
C VAL A 59 -33.59 -18.33 27.21
N PRO A 60 -33.35 -19.65 27.23
CA PRO A 60 -33.19 -20.42 28.47
C PRO A 60 -32.04 -19.91 29.34
N ALA A 61 -32.10 -20.21 30.64
CA ALA A 61 -31.06 -19.86 31.60
C ALA A 61 -29.66 -20.38 31.14
N GLY A 62 -28.66 -19.50 31.20
CA GLY A 62 -27.27 -19.80 30.79
C GLY A 62 -27.05 -19.89 29.27
N GLN A 63 -28.08 -19.74 28.45
CA GLN A 63 -27.95 -19.82 26.99
C GLN A 63 -27.80 -18.49 26.31
N THR A 64 -27.18 -18.51 25.09
CA THR A 64 -27.04 -17.39 24.21
C THR A 64 -27.82 -17.65 22.93
N LYS A 65 -28.63 -16.70 22.49
CA LYS A 65 -29.25 -16.68 21.17
C LYS A 65 -28.77 -15.49 20.37
N THR A 66 -28.60 -15.68 19.07
CA THR A 66 -28.08 -14.64 18.16
C THR A 66 -29.12 -14.31 17.09
N THR A 67 -29.24 -13.04 16.76
CA THR A 67 -30.02 -12.53 15.62
C THR A 67 -29.19 -11.57 14.80
N GLU A 68 -29.60 -11.34 13.55
CA GLU A 68 -28.88 -10.45 12.62
C GLU A 68 -29.86 -9.44 12.01
N PHE A 69 -29.43 -8.18 11.91
CA PHE A 69 -30.10 -7.12 11.18
C PHE A 69 -29.32 -6.83 9.92
N GLU A 70 -29.97 -6.93 8.78
CA GLU A 70 -29.39 -6.50 7.51
C GLU A 70 -29.31 -4.98 7.45
N ILE A 71 -28.19 -4.47 6.95
CA ILE A 71 -27.96 -3.05 6.70
C ILE A 71 -27.48 -2.93 5.26
N ASN A 72 -28.16 -2.11 4.47
CA ASN A 72 -27.84 -1.92 3.06
C ASN A 72 -27.46 -0.47 2.80
N ALA A 73 -26.34 -0.25 2.12
CA ALA A 73 -25.95 1.06 1.63
C ALA A 73 -26.44 1.28 0.18
N SER A 74 -26.92 2.47 -0.11
CA SER A 74 -27.25 2.88 -1.48
C SER A 74 -25.98 3.21 -2.27
N LYS A 75 -26.08 3.34 -3.60
CA LYS A 75 -24.98 3.78 -4.46
C LYS A 75 -24.50 5.20 -4.15
N SER A 76 -25.39 6.05 -3.65
CA SER A 76 -25.14 7.46 -3.33
C SER A 76 -24.56 7.69 -1.94
N VAL A 77 -24.33 6.64 -1.16
CA VAL A 77 -23.82 6.80 0.20
C VAL A 77 -22.52 7.59 0.21
N THR A 78 -22.42 8.50 1.17
CA THR A 78 -21.21 9.28 1.42
C THR A 78 -20.45 8.73 2.61
N ARG A 79 -19.22 9.13 2.80
CA ARG A 79 -18.44 8.75 3.97
C ARG A 79 -18.97 9.43 5.21
N MET A 80 -19.51 8.62 6.13
CA MET A 80 -20.10 9.11 7.37
C MET A 80 -20.09 8.02 8.43
N GLU A 81 -19.93 8.40 9.70
CA GLU A 81 -20.10 7.51 10.83
C GLU A 81 -21.60 7.30 11.07
N ASN A 82 -22.02 6.05 11.15
CA ASN A 82 -23.39 5.65 11.43
C ASN A 82 -23.45 4.98 12.79
N ARG A 83 -24.29 5.47 13.69
CA ARG A 83 -24.47 4.97 15.05
C ARG A 83 -25.83 4.37 15.22
N PHE A 84 -25.87 3.23 15.87
CA PHE A 84 -27.11 2.52 16.20
C PHE A 84 -27.10 2.12 17.66
N THR A 85 -28.27 2.18 18.29
CA THR A 85 -28.51 1.61 19.61
C THR A 85 -29.30 0.32 19.46
N VAL A 86 -28.80 -0.75 20.08
CA VAL A 86 -29.45 -2.04 20.21
C VAL A 86 -30.03 -2.14 21.60
N SER A 87 -31.36 -2.31 21.72
CA SER A 87 -32.05 -2.59 22.97
C SER A 87 -32.78 -3.93 22.90
N ALA A 88 -32.91 -4.58 24.02
CA ALA A 88 -33.72 -5.80 24.13
C ALA A 88 -34.73 -5.63 25.27
N THR A 89 -35.89 -6.26 25.12
CA THR A 89 -36.92 -6.37 26.15
C THR A 89 -37.33 -7.83 26.31
N GLU A 90 -37.82 -8.20 27.46
CA GLU A 90 -38.42 -9.51 27.74
C GLU A 90 -39.68 -9.34 28.62
N SER A 91 -40.45 -10.45 28.78
CA SER A 91 -41.77 -10.39 29.34
C SER A 91 -41.81 -10.13 30.85
N TYR A 92 -40.72 -10.34 31.58
CA TYR A 92 -40.69 -10.21 33.04
C TYR A 92 -40.05 -8.91 33.54
N GLY A 93 -39.59 -8.03 32.64
CA GLY A 93 -39.13 -6.69 32.98
C GLY A 93 -37.67 -6.62 33.44
N PHE A 94 -36.81 -7.57 33.02
CA PHE A 94 -35.38 -7.58 33.30
C PHE A 94 -34.55 -7.39 32.01
N PRO A 95 -34.69 -6.28 31.27
CA PRO A 95 -33.95 -6.08 30.04
C PRO A 95 -32.45 -5.87 30.31
N PRO A 96 -31.59 -6.25 29.38
CA PRO A 96 -30.17 -5.88 29.44
C PRO A 96 -30.00 -4.39 29.17
N ASP A 97 -28.86 -3.84 29.56
CA ASP A 97 -28.47 -2.48 29.17
C ASP A 97 -28.37 -2.35 27.63
N PRO A 98 -28.82 -1.21 27.08
CA PRO A 98 -28.65 -0.94 25.65
C PRO A 98 -27.19 -0.94 25.23
N ALA A 99 -26.89 -1.54 24.07
CA ALA A 99 -25.56 -1.53 23.48
C ALA A 99 -25.50 -0.60 22.27
N GLN A 100 -24.39 0.11 22.12
CA GLN A 100 -24.14 0.95 20.95
C GLN A 100 -23.19 0.26 19.98
N ILE A 101 -23.42 0.47 18.69
CA ILE A 101 -22.52 0.07 17.61
C ILE A 101 -22.39 1.21 16.61
N SER A 102 -21.17 1.41 16.11
CA SER A 102 -20.91 2.36 15.05
C SER A 102 -20.04 1.73 13.96
N PHE A 103 -20.27 2.17 12.73
CA PHE A 103 -19.45 1.84 11.57
C PHE A 103 -19.46 3.03 10.61
N GLU A 104 -18.42 3.13 9.76
CA GLU A 104 -18.37 4.14 8.71
C GLU A 104 -18.91 3.58 7.38
N THR A 105 -19.60 4.42 6.61
CA THR A 105 -19.89 4.15 5.20
C THR A 105 -18.79 4.68 4.30
N PHE A 106 -18.63 4.06 3.11
CA PHE A 106 -17.65 4.49 2.13
C PHE A 106 -18.31 4.72 0.75
N PRO A 107 -18.03 5.86 0.08
CA PRO A 107 -18.67 6.19 -1.19
C PRO A 107 -18.15 5.31 -2.32
N PHE A 108 -18.98 5.13 -3.37
CA PHE A 108 -18.54 4.49 -4.60
C PHE A 108 -17.43 5.31 -5.28
N ILE A 109 -16.29 4.69 -5.47
CA ILE A 109 -15.17 5.28 -6.22
C ILE A 109 -15.16 4.62 -7.60
N PRO A 110 -15.48 5.36 -8.69
CA PRO A 110 -15.53 4.77 -10.01
C PRO A 110 -14.13 4.40 -10.53
N PRO A 111 -13.99 3.24 -11.18
CA PRO A 111 -12.80 2.94 -11.96
C PRO A 111 -12.73 3.80 -13.22
N LYS A 112 -11.55 3.89 -13.83
CA LYS A 112 -11.34 4.56 -15.11
C LYS A 112 -10.45 3.69 -15.99
N LEU A 113 -11.05 2.85 -16.81
CA LEU A 113 -10.31 2.04 -17.77
C LEU A 113 -9.78 2.92 -18.91
N ALA A 114 -8.56 2.69 -19.32
CA ALA A 114 -7.91 3.39 -20.42
C ALA A 114 -7.03 2.43 -21.23
N LEU A 115 -7.00 2.61 -22.55
CA LEU A 115 -5.94 2.07 -23.38
C LEU A 115 -4.73 3.02 -23.22
N VAL A 116 -3.68 2.54 -22.57
CA VAL A 116 -2.54 3.40 -22.23
C VAL A 116 -1.43 3.32 -23.25
N ASP A 117 -1.27 2.17 -23.88
CA ASP A 117 -0.30 1.98 -24.95
C ASP A 117 -0.63 0.76 -25.80
N TYR A 118 -0.04 0.65 -26.98
CA TYR A 118 -0.09 -0.53 -27.82
C TYR A 118 1.12 -0.59 -28.74
N GLY A 119 1.52 -1.80 -29.08
CA GLY A 119 2.58 -2.08 -30.03
C GLY A 119 2.20 -3.24 -30.95
N ILE A 120 2.98 -3.40 -32.02
CA ILE A 120 2.81 -4.51 -32.92
C ILE A 120 4.10 -5.32 -33.11
N SER A 121 3.93 -6.56 -33.52
CA SER A 121 4.96 -7.36 -34.15
C SER A 121 4.40 -7.97 -35.44
N THR A 122 5.26 -8.17 -36.42
CA THR A 122 4.89 -8.77 -37.69
C THR A 122 5.70 -10.05 -37.93
N ALA A 123 5.16 -10.98 -38.68
CA ALA A 123 5.87 -12.21 -39.03
C ALA A 123 7.20 -11.94 -39.80
N THR A 124 7.35 -10.75 -40.36
CA THR A 124 8.58 -10.30 -41.04
C THR A 124 9.60 -9.65 -40.08
N GLY A 125 9.21 -9.37 -38.82
CA GLY A 125 10.08 -8.80 -37.78
C GLY A 125 10.37 -7.29 -37.92
N ASP A 126 9.84 -6.62 -38.95
CA ASP A 126 10.11 -5.19 -39.22
C ASP A 126 9.03 -4.24 -38.69
N ASN A 127 7.99 -4.76 -38.03
CA ASN A 127 6.85 -4.01 -37.50
C ASN A 127 6.14 -3.14 -38.56
N ILE A 128 6.16 -3.56 -39.83
CA ILE A 128 5.48 -2.86 -40.93
C ILE A 128 4.29 -3.70 -41.41
N ILE A 129 3.10 -3.17 -41.28
CA ILE A 129 1.87 -3.84 -41.69
C ILE A 129 1.78 -3.90 -43.22
N ARG A 130 1.64 -5.12 -43.77
CA ARG A 130 1.44 -5.39 -45.21
C ARG A 130 0.27 -6.35 -45.44
N PRO A 131 -0.47 -6.22 -46.54
CA PRO A 131 -1.47 -7.21 -46.88
C PRO A 131 -0.89 -8.62 -46.97
N GLY A 132 -1.59 -9.59 -46.37
CA GLY A 132 -1.18 -10.99 -46.33
C GLY A 132 -0.14 -11.36 -45.27
N VAL A 133 0.39 -10.40 -44.52
CA VAL A 133 1.32 -10.62 -43.41
C VAL A 133 0.57 -10.66 -42.09
N VAL A 134 0.85 -11.66 -41.27
CA VAL A 134 0.27 -11.75 -39.92
C VAL A 134 0.85 -10.64 -39.06
N VAL A 135 -0.05 -9.93 -38.37
CA VAL A 135 0.26 -8.85 -37.43
C VAL A 135 -0.24 -9.26 -36.05
N THR A 136 0.63 -9.27 -35.07
CA THR A 136 0.25 -9.42 -33.67
C THR A 136 0.26 -8.03 -33.00
N VAL A 137 -0.83 -7.70 -32.34
CA VAL A 137 -0.98 -6.46 -31.55
C VAL A 137 -1.00 -6.84 -30.08
N GLN A 138 -0.24 -6.15 -29.30
CA GLN A 138 -0.37 -6.15 -27.84
C GLN A 138 -0.84 -4.77 -27.41
N ALA A 139 -2.03 -4.72 -26.80
CA ALA A 139 -2.69 -3.50 -26.37
C ALA A 139 -2.79 -3.50 -24.84
N ARG A 140 -2.21 -2.52 -24.19
CA ARG A 140 -2.18 -2.40 -22.73
C ARG A 140 -3.37 -1.58 -22.25
N VAL A 141 -4.28 -2.24 -21.54
CA VAL A 141 -5.41 -1.59 -20.87
C VAL A 141 -5.10 -1.47 -19.38
N GLN A 142 -5.38 -0.31 -18.81
CA GLN A 142 -5.04 0.00 -17.42
C GLN A 142 -6.24 0.64 -16.73
N ASN A 143 -6.45 0.32 -15.46
CA ASN A 143 -7.33 1.09 -14.61
C ASN A 143 -6.56 2.32 -14.06
N THR A 144 -6.79 3.48 -14.68
CA THR A 144 -6.20 4.76 -14.27
C THR A 144 -7.03 5.48 -13.22
N GLY A 145 -8.19 4.92 -12.83
CA GLY A 145 -9.08 5.43 -11.79
C GLY A 145 -8.63 5.02 -10.39
N GLN A 146 -9.40 5.46 -9.39
CA GLN A 146 -9.16 5.18 -7.97
C GLN A 146 -10.02 4.03 -7.43
N GLY A 147 -11.09 3.65 -8.13
CA GLY A 147 -11.92 2.50 -7.79
C GLY A 147 -11.48 1.25 -8.54
N GLU A 148 -11.79 0.09 -8.00
CA GLU A 148 -11.55 -1.20 -8.63
C GLU A 148 -12.55 -1.44 -9.78
N ALA A 149 -12.07 -1.89 -10.93
CA ALA A 149 -12.90 -2.23 -12.08
C ALA A 149 -13.28 -3.72 -12.04
N GLU A 150 -14.42 -4.02 -11.45
CA GLU A 150 -14.93 -5.37 -11.28
C GLU A 150 -15.58 -5.91 -12.58
N GLY A 151 -15.38 -7.21 -12.86
CA GLY A 151 -16.02 -7.91 -13.96
C GLY A 151 -15.69 -7.32 -15.33
N SER A 152 -14.44 -6.86 -15.54
CA SER A 152 -14.01 -6.21 -16.77
C SER A 152 -13.95 -7.19 -17.94
N ALA A 153 -14.62 -6.87 -19.04
CA ALA A 153 -14.58 -7.62 -20.29
C ALA A 153 -14.15 -6.72 -21.45
N PHE A 154 -13.34 -7.29 -22.36
CA PHE A 154 -12.83 -6.60 -23.54
C PHE A 154 -13.10 -7.42 -24.80
N SER A 155 -13.48 -6.75 -25.88
CA SER A 155 -13.76 -7.36 -27.18
C SER A 155 -13.00 -6.66 -28.30
N ILE A 156 -12.32 -7.43 -29.16
CA ILE A 156 -11.56 -6.90 -30.28
C ILE A 156 -12.48 -6.79 -31.52
N ASN A 157 -12.70 -5.57 -31.98
CA ASN A 157 -13.55 -5.30 -33.15
C ASN A 157 -12.67 -4.97 -34.34
N LEU A 158 -12.50 -5.96 -35.24
CA LEU A 158 -11.69 -5.81 -36.44
C LEU A 158 -12.57 -5.21 -37.58
N PRO A 159 -12.04 -4.28 -38.39
CA PRO A 159 -12.77 -3.68 -39.50
C PRO A 159 -12.83 -4.61 -40.72
N THR A 160 -13.69 -4.30 -41.66
CA THR A 160 -13.81 -5.03 -42.94
C THR A 160 -12.46 -5.13 -43.67
N GLY A 161 -12.13 -6.31 -44.16
CA GLY A 161 -10.86 -6.59 -44.82
C GLY A 161 -9.69 -6.95 -43.90
N VAL A 162 -9.94 -7.04 -42.60
CA VAL A 162 -8.98 -7.52 -41.60
C VAL A 162 -9.56 -8.80 -40.99
N TYR A 163 -8.85 -9.90 -41.06
CA TYR A 163 -9.30 -11.21 -40.62
C TYR A 163 -8.52 -11.70 -39.43
N PRO A 164 -9.17 -12.15 -38.35
CA PRO A 164 -8.45 -12.68 -37.18
C PRO A 164 -7.65 -13.93 -37.57
N SER A 165 -6.51 -14.13 -36.97
CA SER A 165 -5.76 -15.38 -37.06
C SER A 165 -6.54 -16.50 -36.35
N PRO A 166 -6.47 -17.78 -36.81
CA PRO A 166 -7.25 -18.88 -36.23
C PRO A 166 -7.12 -19.02 -34.72
N ASP A 167 -5.93 -18.83 -34.16
CA ASP A 167 -5.65 -18.96 -32.73
C ASP A 167 -5.73 -17.63 -31.99
N SER A 168 -6.17 -16.56 -32.63
CA SER A 168 -6.24 -15.22 -32.03
C SER A 168 -7.42 -15.08 -31.11
N ARG A 169 -7.14 -14.71 -29.86
CA ARG A 169 -8.16 -14.41 -28.86
C ARG A 169 -8.84 -13.07 -29.17
N GLN A 170 -10.17 -13.06 -29.26
CA GLN A 170 -10.95 -11.85 -29.57
C GLN A 170 -11.67 -11.27 -28.33
N ASN A 171 -11.79 -12.06 -27.26
CA ASN A 171 -12.49 -11.66 -26.05
C ASN A 171 -11.65 -11.99 -24.82
N TYR A 172 -11.65 -11.07 -23.86
CA TYR A 172 -10.92 -11.17 -22.59
C TYR A 172 -11.85 -10.81 -21.45
N THR A 173 -11.74 -11.53 -20.35
CA THR A 173 -12.47 -11.24 -19.11
C THR A 173 -11.50 -11.29 -17.94
N PHE A 174 -11.63 -10.32 -17.06
CA PHE A 174 -10.86 -10.23 -15.81
C PHE A 174 -11.85 -10.04 -14.67
N SER A 175 -11.66 -10.76 -13.58
CA SER A 175 -12.52 -10.65 -12.39
C SER A 175 -12.47 -9.24 -11.82
N SER A 176 -11.27 -8.65 -11.78
CA SER A 176 -11.08 -7.27 -11.38
C SER A 176 -9.80 -6.68 -12.00
N LEU A 177 -9.75 -5.34 -12.07
CA LEU A 177 -8.52 -4.56 -12.25
C LEU A 177 -8.46 -3.51 -11.15
N LYS A 178 -7.50 -3.65 -10.26
CA LYS A 178 -7.26 -2.68 -9.18
C LYS A 178 -6.79 -1.33 -9.72
N PRO A 179 -6.92 -0.24 -8.95
CA PRO A 179 -6.31 1.04 -9.29
C PRO A 179 -4.83 0.92 -9.66
N GLY A 180 -4.46 1.42 -10.85
CA GLY A 180 -3.11 1.31 -11.39
C GLY A 180 -2.79 -0.01 -12.11
N GLU A 181 -3.56 -1.07 -11.89
CA GLU A 181 -3.33 -2.37 -12.53
C GLU A 181 -3.56 -2.30 -14.04
N PHE A 182 -2.77 -3.05 -14.80
CA PHE A 182 -2.92 -3.17 -16.25
C PHE A 182 -3.00 -4.64 -16.68
N LYS A 183 -3.58 -4.87 -17.85
CA LYS A 183 -3.57 -6.15 -18.56
C LYS A 183 -3.21 -5.92 -20.00
N ASP A 184 -2.46 -6.84 -20.57
CA ASP A 184 -2.12 -6.83 -21.98
C ASP A 184 -3.09 -7.75 -22.74
N LEU A 185 -3.72 -7.19 -23.76
CA LEU A 185 -4.60 -7.89 -24.68
C LEU A 185 -3.79 -8.19 -25.93
N GLU A 186 -3.46 -9.47 -26.16
CA GLU A 186 -2.71 -9.89 -27.33
C GLU A 186 -3.61 -10.56 -28.36
N PHE A 187 -3.67 -10.01 -29.55
CA PHE A 187 -4.46 -10.55 -30.64
C PHE A 187 -3.75 -10.43 -31.99
N SER A 188 -4.00 -11.37 -32.88
CA SER A 188 -3.36 -11.41 -34.18
C SER A 188 -4.38 -11.40 -35.30
N PHE A 189 -4.03 -10.74 -36.40
CA PHE A 189 -4.84 -10.67 -37.59
C PHE A 189 -4.03 -10.60 -38.89
N THR A 190 -4.67 -10.87 -40.01
CA THR A 190 -4.09 -10.71 -41.34
C THR A 190 -4.90 -9.69 -42.14
N PRO A 191 -4.32 -8.55 -42.55
CA PRO A 191 -5.01 -7.60 -43.42
C PRO A 191 -5.03 -8.11 -44.88
N SER A 192 -6.15 -7.92 -45.56
CA SER A 192 -6.27 -8.21 -46.99
C SER A 192 -5.77 -7.04 -47.85
N LYS A 193 -5.74 -7.24 -49.19
CA LYS A 193 -5.42 -6.17 -50.15
C LYS A 193 -6.47 -5.04 -50.19
N LYS A 194 -7.63 -5.23 -49.55
CA LYS A 194 -8.71 -4.23 -49.48
C LYS A 194 -8.52 -3.18 -48.39
N VAL A 195 -7.54 -3.36 -47.48
CA VAL A 195 -7.27 -2.36 -46.46
C VAL A 195 -6.68 -1.09 -47.06
N GLY A 196 -7.09 0.05 -46.54
CA GLY A 196 -6.57 1.36 -46.94
C GLY A 196 -5.17 1.68 -46.38
N LYS A 197 -4.84 2.96 -46.33
CA LYS A 197 -3.58 3.45 -45.71
C LYS A 197 -3.54 3.25 -44.20
N THR A 198 -4.68 2.99 -43.57
CA THR A 198 -4.85 2.88 -42.12
C THR A 198 -5.87 1.80 -41.81
N ILE A 199 -5.61 1.00 -40.78
CA ILE A 199 -6.55 0.08 -40.18
C ILE A 199 -7.08 0.74 -38.91
N ASN A 200 -8.37 1.05 -38.86
CA ASN A 200 -9.04 1.55 -37.67
C ASN A 200 -9.78 0.40 -37.00
N LEU A 201 -9.27 -0.08 -35.90
CA LEU A 201 -9.93 -1.09 -35.08
C LEU A 201 -10.33 -0.49 -33.72
N ALA A 202 -11.16 -1.18 -32.97
CA ALA A 202 -11.58 -0.74 -31.66
C ALA A 202 -11.58 -1.90 -30.68
N ILE A 203 -11.12 -1.64 -29.48
CA ILE A 203 -11.28 -2.54 -28.33
C ILE A 203 -12.50 -2.06 -27.54
N GLY A 204 -13.60 -2.81 -27.61
CA GLY A 204 -14.76 -2.60 -26.76
C GLY A 204 -14.43 -3.01 -25.33
N PHE A 205 -14.96 -2.31 -24.35
CA PHE A 205 -14.89 -2.72 -22.96
C PHE A 205 -16.23 -2.55 -22.25
N THR A 206 -16.48 -3.43 -21.28
CA THR A 206 -17.55 -3.32 -20.30
C THR A 206 -16.98 -3.65 -18.93
N GLU A 207 -17.41 -2.93 -17.93
CA GLU A 207 -17.19 -3.23 -16.50
C GLU A 207 -18.48 -2.86 -15.74
N ARG A 208 -18.56 -3.18 -14.46
CA ARG A 208 -19.80 -3.05 -13.67
C ARG A 208 -20.45 -1.66 -13.76
N SER A 209 -19.67 -0.60 -13.83
CA SER A 209 -20.14 0.80 -13.75
C SER A 209 -20.11 1.54 -15.08
N SER A 210 -19.38 1.05 -16.10
CA SER A 210 -19.22 1.72 -17.37
C SER A 210 -18.96 0.78 -18.55
N SER A 211 -19.13 1.32 -19.76
CA SER A 211 -18.78 0.64 -21.00
C SER A 211 -18.34 1.65 -22.06
N GLY A 212 -17.55 1.20 -23.01
CA GLY A 212 -17.06 2.07 -24.07
C GLY A 212 -16.20 1.36 -25.11
N LYS A 213 -15.44 2.16 -25.87
CA LYS A 213 -14.53 1.64 -26.89
C LYS A 213 -13.24 2.44 -26.89
N PHE A 214 -12.12 1.76 -27.04
CA PHE A 214 -10.81 2.36 -27.27
C PHE A 214 -10.48 2.24 -28.75
N PRO A 215 -10.38 3.35 -29.51
CA PRO A 215 -9.98 3.30 -30.91
C PRO A 215 -8.47 3.04 -31.02
N LEU A 216 -8.07 2.13 -31.91
CA LEU A 216 -6.69 1.93 -32.33
C LEU A 216 -6.57 2.27 -33.82
N LYS A 217 -5.54 3.02 -34.13
CA LYS A 217 -5.20 3.42 -35.50
C LYS A 217 -3.84 2.87 -35.87
N LEU A 218 -3.78 1.94 -36.81
CA LEU A 218 -2.55 1.30 -37.27
C LEU A 218 -2.26 1.76 -38.72
N ASP A 219 -1.10 2.36 -38.94
CA ASP A 219 -0.68 2.79 -40.28
C ASP A 219 -0.18 1.59 -41.09
N VAL A 220 -0.63 1.46 -42.34
CA VAL A 220 -0.20 0.42 -43.27
C VAL A 220 1.02 0.91 -44.02
N LYS A 221 2.03 0.03 -44.22
CA LYS A 221 3.31 0.33 -44.89
C LYS A 221 4.18 1.38 -44.22
N LYS A 222 3.96 1.61 -42.91
CA LYS A 222 4.85 2.44 -42.09
C LYS A 222 5.30 1.65 -40.86
N PRO A 223 6.50 1.89 -40.34
CA PRO A 223 6.95 1.31 -39.07
C PRO A 223 6.00 1.70 -37.94
N GLN A 224 5.72 0.74 -37.07
CA GLN A 224 4.90 0.89 -35.88
C GLN A 224 5.74 0.66 -34.61
N GLN A 225 5.26 1.11 -33.47
CA GLN A 225 5.84 0.81 -32.17
C GLN A 225 5.91 -0.69 -31.97
N SER A 226 7.05 -1.20 -31.47
CA SER A 226 7.23 -2.60 -31.10
C SER A 226 6.47 -2.93 -29.82
N ILE A 227 5.92 -4.16 -29.73
CA ILE A 227 5.37 -4.70 -28.47
C ILE A 227 6.35 -4.68 -27.30
N GLN A 228 7.65 -4.66 -27.58
CA GLN A 228 8.71 -4.60 -26.55
C GLN A 228 8.90 -3.20 -25.92
N GLN A 229 8.19 -2.19 -26.42
CA GLN A 229 8.29 -0.79 -25.99
C GLN A 229 7.04 -0.28 -25.27
N LEU A 230 6.14 -1.17 -24.83
CA LEU A 230 4.90 -0.79 -24.16
C LEU A 230 5.17 -0.15 -22.80
N VAL A 231 4.53 0.98 -22.56
CA VAL A 231 4.60 1.75 -21.31
C VAL A 231 3.30 1.65 -20.51
N VAL A 232 3.35 2.00 -19.24
CA VAL A 232 2.17 2.25 -18.39
C VAL A 232 2.03 3.75 -18.18
N LYS A 233 0.80 4.25 -18.12
CA LYS A 233 0.55 5.62 -17.65
C LYS A 233 0.61 5.65 -16.14
N GLY A 234 1.27 6.66 -15.57
CA GLY A 234 1.09 7.01 -14.18
C GLY A 234 -0.41 7.26 -13.91
N GLN A 235 -0.89 6.88 -12.72
CA GLN A 235 -2.27 7.13 -12.31
C GLN A 235 -2.58 8.62 -12.46
N GLU A 236 -3.58 9.01 -13.26
CA GLU A 236 -4.13 10.35 -13.19
C GLU A 236 -4.87 10.48 -11.86
N LEU A 237 -4.17 11.01 -10.88
CA LEU A 237 -4.81 11.45 -9.65
C LEU A 237 -5.72 12.62 -10.01
N GLY A 238 -7.02 12.34 -10.17
CA GLY A 238 -8.01 13.41 -10.17
C GLY A 238 -7.70 14.30 -8.98
N LYS A 239 -7.83 15.62 -9.15
CA LYS A 239 -7.81 16.57 -8.04
C LYS A 239 -8.92 16.15 -7.07
N VAL A 240 -8.60 15.23 -6.18
CA VAL A 240 -9.40 15.02 -4.98
C VAL A 240 -9.25 16.33 -4.24
N ALA A 241 -10.33 17.11 -4.18
CA ALA A 241 -10.45 18.09 -3.14
C ALA A 241 -10.02 17.36 -1.86
N ILE A 242 -9.00 17.86 -1.19
CA ILE A 242 -8.58 17.37 0.10
C ILE A 242 -9.71 17.75 1.05
N ALA A 243 -10.81 17.01 0.97
CA ALA A 243 -11.73 16.90 2.07
C ALA A 243 -10.86 16.34 3.20
N ASN A 244 -10.77 17.06 4.29
CA ASN A 244 -10.06 16.64 5.49
C ASN A 244 -10.39 15.17 5.72
N VAL A 245 -9.41 14.30 5.42
CA VAL A 245 -9.48 12.89 5.76
C VAL A 245 -9.55 12.91 7.27
N ALA A 246 -10.74 12.67 7.82
CA ALA A 246 -10.86 12.37 9.22
C ALA A 246 -9.94 11.18 9.44
N THR A 247 -8.82 11.44 10.08
CA THR A 247 -7.76 10.48 10.30
C THR A 247 -8.34 9.39 11.20
N VAL A 248 -8.59 8.21 10.62
CA VAL A 248 -8.70 7.00 11.45
C VAL A 248 -7.36 6.92 12.16
N SER A 249 -7.29 7.40 13.38
CA SER A 249 -6.06 7.46 14.11
C SER A 249 -5.80 6.08 14.69
N VAL A 250 -4.74 5.48 14.22
CA VAL A 250 -4.21 4.22 14.72
C VAL A 250 -3.63 4.44 16.13
N ASP A 251 -3.58 3.39 16.94
CA ASP A 251 -3.08 3.42 18.31
C ASP A 251 -1.71 4.13 18.45
N ILE A 252 -0.77 3.85 17.54
CA ILE A 252 0.58 4.49 17.53
C ILE A 252 0.53 5.98 17.17
N GLU A 253 -0.54 6.47 16.60
CA GLU A 253 -0.70 7.87 16.21
C GLU A 253 -1.28 8.73 17.33
N LYS A 254 -1.75 8.11 18.42
CA LYS A 254 -2.31 8.79 19.60
C LYS A 254 -1.31 8.76 20.75
N GLY A 255 -1.24 9.87 21.50
CA GLY A 255 -0.49 9.90 22.73
C GLY A 255 0.99 9.49 22.60
N ILE A 256 1.71 10.01 21.59
CA ILE A 256 3.14 9.75 21.45
C ILE A 256 3.84 10.22 22.73
N PRO A 257 4.55 9.33 23.44
CA PRO A 257 5.18 9.71 24.69
C PRO A 257 6.30 10.73 24.45
N LYS A 258 6.51 11.60 25.42
CA LYS A 258 7.72 12.46 25.45
C LYS A 258 8.76 11.76 26.29
N SER A 259 9.90 11.46 25.72
CA SER A 259 11.02 10.88 26.47
C SER A 259 11.78 11.95 27.22
N SER A 260 12.58 11.52 28.20
CA SER A 260 13.54 12.39 28.93
C SER A 260 14.80 12.69 28.10
N ARG A 261 14.97 12.03 26.95
CA ARG A 261 16.12 12.19 26.07
C ARG A 261 16.16 13.61 25.46
N LYS A 262 17.29 14.25 25.54
CA LYS A 262 17.51 15.61 25.00
C LYS A 262 18.35 15.52 23.72
N GLY A 263 17.70 15.34 22.57
CA GLY A 263 18.35 15.27 21.26
C GLY A 263 18.68 16.60 20.59
N LYS A 264 18.95 17.66 21.38
CA LYS A 264 19.16 19.02 20.85
C LYS A 264 20.29 19.16 19.83
N LYS A 265 21.30 18.29 19.89
CA LYS A 265 22.45 18.27 18.97
C LYS A 265 22.28 17.24 17.85
N ASP A 266 21.26 16.38 17.93
CA ASP A 266 21.05 15.30 16.99
C ASP A 266 20.41 15.80 15.69
N LEU A 267 20.57 15.01 14.62
CA LEU A 267 20.02 15.27 13.30
C LEU A 267 19.16 14.09 12.88
N ALA A 268 18.15 14.36 12.09
CA ALA A 268 17.42 13.30 11.42
C ALA A 268 17.19 13.61 9.94
N VAL A 269 17.11 12.55 9.12
CA VAL A 269 16.63 12.56 7.74
C VAL A 269 15.46 11.59 7.67
N VAL A 270 14.36 12.04 7.14
CA VAL A 270 13.14 11.23 7.03
C VAL A 270 12.61 11.35 5.62
N PHE A 271 12.75 10.31 4.83
CA PHE A 271 12.27 10.20 3.47
C PHE A 271 11.13 9.18 3.37
N GLY A 272 10.03 9.57 2.72
CA GLY A 272 8.91 8.68 2.42
C GLY A 272 8.45 8.86 0.98
N ILE A 273 8.62 7.85 0.14
CA ILE A 273 8.23 7.89 -1.26
C ILE A 273 7.10 6.89 -1.45
N GLU A 274 5.87 7.42 -1.46
CA GLU A 274 4.65 6.66 -1.69
C GLU A 274 4.29 6.60 -3.16
N ARG A 275 4.53 7.68 -3.89
CA ARG A 275 4.28 7.81 -5.32
C ARG A 275 5.58 7.99 -6.07
N TYR A 276 5.73 7.24 -7.13
CA TYR A 276 6.89 7.30 -8.01
C TYR A 276 6.50 7.82 -9.39
N LYS A 277 7.46 8.35 -10.12
CA LYS A 277 7.24 8.89 -11.47
C LYS A 277 7.02 7.78 -12.50
N ASN A 278 7.77 6.68 -12.39
CA ASN A 278 7.92 5.69 -13.45
C ASN A 278 7.50 4.27 -13.04
N VAL A 279 7.20 4.02 -11.75
CA VAL A 279 6.91 2.69 -11.22
C VAL A 279 5.72 2.73 -10.25
N PRO A 280 5.10 1.58 -9.91
CA PRO A 280 4.04 1.50 -8.91
C PRO A 280 4.45 2.13 -7.58
N GLY A 281 3.49 2.59 -6.81
CA GLY A 281 3.72 3.22 -5.51
C GLY A 281 4.09 2.24 -4.40
N VAL A 282 4.39 2.80 -3.21
CA VAL A 282 4.61 2.05 -1.97
C VAL A 282 3.56 2.48 -0.95
N SER A 283 2.59 1.62 -0.69
CA SER A 283 1.47 1.93 0.21
C SER A 283 1.94 2.44 1.57
N PHE A 284 1.37 3.56 2.01
CA PHE A 284 1.58 4.21 3.31
C PHE A 284 2.97 4.79 3.58
N ALA A 285 3.93 4.78 2.65
CA ALA A 285 5.29 5.26 2.89
C ALA A 285 5.35 6.73 3.31
N LYS A 286 4.48 7.57 2.75
CA LYS A 286 4.36 8.98 3.15
C LYS A 286 3.81 9.16 4.56
N ARG A 287 2.81 8.35 4.93
CA ARG A 287 2.22 8.32 6.27
C ARG A 287 3.25 7.85 7.29
N ASP A 288 3.95 6.78 6.99
CA ASP A 288 5.01 6.23 7.82
C ASP A 288 6.11 7.28 8.10
N ALA A 289 6.56 7.98 7.06
CA ALA A 289 7.54 9.05 7.20
C ALA A 289 7.03 10.21 8.07
N LEU A 290 5.77 10.62 7.90
CA LEU A 290 5.17 11.69 8.71
C LEU A 290 5.13 11.32 10.20
N TRP A 291 4.69 10.10 10.51
CA TRP A 291 4.59 9.67 11.89
C TRP A 291 5.95 9.35 12.50
N THR A 292 6.88 8.76 11.76
CA THR A 292 8.28 8.58 12.21
C THR A 292 8.92 9.92 12.54
N LYS A 293 8.71 10.97 11.74
CA LYS A 293 9.16 12.34 12.07
C LYS A 293 8.64 12.78 13.42
N LYS A 294 7.34 12.59 13.72
CA LYS A 294 6.73 12.94 15.02
C LYS A 294 7.33 12.13 16.17
N TYR A 295 7.64 10.85 15.96
CA TYR A 295 8.34 10.03 16.94
C TYR A 295 9.77 10.54 17.18
N PHE A 296 10.49 10.93 16.15
CA PHE A 296 11.82 11.51 16.30
C PHE A 296 11.78 12.84 17.05
N GLU A 297 10.76 13.65 16.84
CA GLU A 297 10.57 14.90 17.59
C GLU A 297 10.25 14.64 19.08
N ASN A 298 9.32 13.74 19.37
CA ASN A 298 8.82 13.54 20.74
C ASN A 298 9.65 12.52 21.54
N VAL A 299 10.03 11.40 20.92
CA VAL A 299 10.71 10.29 21.60
C VAL A 299 12.23 10.43 21.55
N LEU A 300 12.80 10.84 20.41
CA LEU A 300 14.24 11.12 20.33
C LEU A 300 14.60 12.55 20.76
N GLY A 301 13.61 13.43 20.94
CA GLY A 301 13.80 14.81 21.36
C GLY A 301 14.57 15.66 20.35
N ILE A 302 14.49 15.31 19.05
CA ILE A 302 15.19 16.05 17.99
C ILE A 302 14.35 17.26 17.59
N PRO A 303 14.90 18.49 17.64
CA PRO A 303 14.16 19.68 17.22
C PRO A 303 13.73 19.61 15.76
N SER A 304 12.53 20.10 15.45
CA SER A 304 11.94 20.04 14.11
C SER A 304 12.85 20.66 13.02
N ASN A 305 13.55 21.74 13.35
CA ASN A 305 14.51 22.41 12.46
C ASN A 305 15.82 21.63 12.24
N ARG A 306 15.99 20.51 12.93
CA ARG A 306 17.10 19.55 12.77
C ARG A 306 16.67 18.24 12.13
N ILE A 307 15.43 18.18 11.62
CA ILE A 307 14.88 17.05 10.86
C ILE A 307 14.72 17.47 9.41
N TYR A 308 15.41 16.76 8.51
CA TYR A 308 15.26 16.91 7.06
C TYR A 308 14.15 15.96 6.59
N TYR A 309 12.95 16.49 6.44
CA TYR A 309 11.77 15.73 6.07
C TYR A 309 11.34 16.04 4.64
N LYS A 310 11.25 15.02 3.79
CA LYS A 310 10.83 15.11 2.40
C LYS A 310 10.00 13.90 2.00
N THR A 311 9.07 14.09 1.09
CA THR A 311 8.20 13.00 0.58
C THR A 311 7.98 13.12 -0.91
N ASP A 312 7.68 11.98 -1.55
CA ASP A 312 7.29 11.87 -2.97
C ASP A 312 8.26 12.64 -3.89
N SER A 313 7.73 13.53 -4.75
CA SER A 313 8.49 14.28 -5.76
C SER A 313 9.65 15.11 -5.22
N ASP A 314 9.66 15.40 -3.93
CA ASP A 314 10.75 16.13 -3.28
C ASP A 314 11.97 15.24 -2.97
N VAL A 315 11.88 13.91 -3.19
CA VAL A 315 12.93 12.93 -2.90
C VAL A 315 13.47 12.34 -4.21
N GLY A 316 13.91 13.20 -5.12
CA GLY A 316 14.60 12.80 -6.35
C GLY A 316 16.06 12.39 -6.11
N GLN A 317 16.73 11.88 -7.15
CA GLN A 317 18.12 11.42 -7.07
C GLN A 317 19.09 12.50 -6.56
N ALA A 318 18.91 13.74 -6.99
CA ALA A 318 19.73 14.85 -6.53
C ALA A 318 19.59 15.11 -5.02
N GLU A 319 18.43 14.82 -4.42
CA GLU A 319 18.18 15.05 -3.01
C GLU A 319 18.96 14.09 -2.12
N PHE A 320 19.16 12.84 -2.54
CA PHE A 320 20.04 11.90 -1.82
C PHE A 320 21.48 12.44 -1.76
N SER A 321 22.02 12.85 -2.91
CA SER A 321 23.38 13.44 -2.94
C SER A 321 23.50 14.69 -2.12
N LYS A 322 22.53 15.60 -2.20
CA LYS A 322 22.50 16.83 -1.40
C LYS A 322 22.51 16.59 0.11
N VAL A 323 21.92 15.48 0.56
CA VAL A 323 21.79 15.16 1.98
C VAL A 323 22.98 14.35 2.49
N PHE A 324 23.38 13.30 1.76
CA PHE A 324 24.32 12.29 2.26
C PHE A 324 25.79 12.50 1.84
N SER A 325 26.05 13.20 0.74
CA SER A 325 27.41 13.40 0.24
C SER A 325 28.24 14.24 1.21
N LYS A 326 29.55 14.14 1.07
CA LYS A 326 30.50 15.05 1.71
C LYS A 326 30.11 16.51 1.43
N ASP A 327 30.18 17.36 2.42
CA ASP A 327 29.68 18.74 2.41
C ASP A 327 28.15 18.87 2.19
N GLY A 328 27.40 17.77 2.33
CA GLY A 328 25.95 17.74 2.24
C GLY A 328 25.24 18.34 3.46
N TRP A 329 23.91 18.14 3.49
CA TRP A 329 23.08 18.74 4.55
C TRP A 329 23.44 18.20 5.94
N ILE A 330 23.72 16.89 6.07
CA ILE A 330 24.12 16.27 7.35
C ILE A 330 25.51 16.76 7.73
N ASP A 331 26.49 16.63 6.85
CA ASP A 331 27.90 16.90 7.13
C ASP A 331 28.11 18.34 7.62
N LYS A 332 27.47 19.32 7.00
CA LYS A 332 27.51 20.74 7.40
C LYS A 332 26.91 21.03 8.80
N ARG A 333 26.16 20.10 9.37
CA ARG A 333 25.43 20.27 10.64
C ARG A 333 25.91 19.38 11.77
N ILE A 334 26.76 18.42 11.47
CA ILE A 334 27.39 17.56 12.48
C ILE A 334 28.32 18.42 13.36
N LYS A 335 28.21 18.21 14.67
CA LYS A 335 29.25 18.61 15.63
C LYS A 335 30.10 17.38 15.91
N ASN A 336 31.39 17.49 15.67
CA ASN A 336 32.36 16.40 15.75
C ASN A 336 32.15 15.54 17.00
N ASN A 337 31.88 14.25 16.82
CA ASN A 337 31.65 13.23 17.85
C ASN A 337 30.59 13.55 18.94
N GLU A 338 29.71 14.56 18.71
CA GLU A 338 28.65 14.91 19.64
C GLU A 338 27.24 14.64 19.06
N THR A 339 27.11 14.61 17.73
CA THR A 339 25.84 14.49 17.02
C THR A 339 25.53 13.02 16.74
N ASN A 340 24.36 12.54 17.20
CA ASN A 340 23.79 11.31 16.66
C ASN A 340 22.94 11.65 15.42
N VAL A 341 23.02 10.82 14.40
CA VAL A 341 22.27 10.96 13.16
C VAL A 341 21.28 9.81 13.05
N PHE A 342 20.03 10.14 12.77
CA PHE A 342 18.95 9.17 12.55
C PHE A 342 18.43 9.30 11.13
N ILE A 343 18.33 8.19 10.42
CA ILE A 343 17.85 8.15 9.04
C ILE A 343 16.69 7.19 8.97
N TYR A 344 15.60 7.63 8.38
CA TYR A 344 14.46 6.81 8.05
C TYR A 344 14.17 6.93 6.55
N TYR A 345 14.02 5.81 5.90
CA TYR A 345 13.61 5.70 4.52
C TYR A 345 12.46 4.71 4.39
N ALA A 346 11.35 5.12 3.77
CA ALA A 346 10.28 4.25 3.34
C ALA A 346 10.05 4.44 1.83
N GLY A 347 10.19 3.36 1.06
CA GLY A 347 10.10 3.42 -0.39
C GLY A 347 10.65 2.16 -1.05
N HIS A 348 10.82 2.22 -2.38
CA HIS A 348 11.39 1.10 -3.13
C HIS A 348 12.88 0.92 -2.89
N GLY A 349 13.28 -0.34 -2.81
CA GLY A 349 14.63 -0.79 -3.05
C GLY A 349 14.68 -1.63 -4.35
N ALA A 350 15.83 -1.71 -4.98
CA ALA A 350 16.03 -2.56 -6.13
C ALA A 350 17.40 -3.25 -6.10
N PRO A 351 17.50 -4.51 -6.54
CA PRO A 351 18.75 -5.21 -6.73
C PRO A 351 19.33 -4.94 -8.12
N ASP A 352 20.65 -4.80 -8.23
CA ASP A 352 21.37 -5.06 -9.47
C ASP A 352 22.06 -6.43 -9.35
N ILE A 353 21.48 -7.42 -10.02
CA ILE A 353 21.92 -8.82 -9.96
C ILE A 353 23.33 -9.00 -10.53
N LYS A 354 23.63 -8.28 -11.63
CA LYS A 354 24.92 -8.42 -12.33
C LYS A 354 26.06 -7.85 -11.51
N ALA A 355 25.80 -6.71 -10.85
CA ALA A 355 26.78 -6.05 -10.00
C ALA A 355 26.78 -6.58 -8.56
N ASN A 356 25.79 -7.41 -8.15
CA ASN A 356 25.55 -7.84 -6.77
C ASN A 356 25.43 -6.64 -5.80
N LYS A 357 24.64 -5.63 -6.19
CA LYS A 357 24.47 -4.38 -5.46
C LYS A 357 22.99 -4.08 -5.21
N ALA A 358 22.70 -3.34 -4.15
CA ALA A 358 21.38 -2.88 -3.78
C ALA A 358 21.29 -1.35 -3.87
N TYR A 359 20.13 -0.84 -4.25
CA TYR A 359 19.87 0.58 -4.46
C TYR A 359 18.57 1.01 -3.78
N LEU A 360 18.56 2.17 -3.15
CA LEU A 360 17.34 2.90 -2.82
C LEU A 360 16.88 3.62 -4.09
N ILE A 361 15.58 3.57 -4.38
CA ILE A 361 15.02 4.16 -5.59
C ILE A 361 14.44 5.54 -5.27
N PRO A 362 14.99 6.63 -5.83
CA PRO A 362 14.41 7.96 -5.73
C PRO A 362 13.07 8.07 -6.46
N TYR A 363 12.32 9.12 -6.22
CA TYR A 363 11.03 9.40 -6.87
C TYR A 363 11.07 9.30 -8.40
N ASP A 364 12.13 9.79 -9.02
CA ASP A 364 12.38 9.82 -10.46
C ASP A 364 13.22 8.63 -10.96
N GLY A 365 13.56 7.69 -10.06
CA GLY A 365 14.34 6.51 -10.39
C GLY A 365 13.52 5.41 -11.10
N ASP A 366 14.25 4.51 -11.77
CA ASP A 366 13.70 3.33 -12.43
C ASP A 366 14.47 2.10 -11.92
N PRO A 367 13.81 1.14 -11.27
CA PRO A 367 14.44 -0.09 -10.78
C PRO A 367 15.13 -0.92 -11.85
N ASN A 368 14.67 -0.87 -13.10
CA ASN A 368 15.32 -1.58 -14.22
C ASN A 368 16.67 -0.94 -14.61
N TYR A 369 16.89 0.30 -14.20
CA TYR A 369 18.12 1.06 -14.38
C TYR A 369 18.68 1.51 -13.02
N ALA A 370 18.61 0.63 -12.01
CA ALA A 370 18.96 0.98 -10.62
C ALA A 370 20.40 1.52 -10.48
N SER A 371 21.35 0.98 -11.24
CA SER A 371 22.75 1.44 -11.23
C SER A 371 22.94 2.88 -11.75
N GLN A 372 22.03 3.39 -12.58
CA GLN A 372 22.09 4.75 -13.13
C GLN A 372 21.18 5.74 -12.39
N THR A 373 20.02 5.25 -11.91
CA THR A 373 18.93 6.11 -11.39
C THR A 373 18.68 5.92 -9.90
N GLY A 374 19.25 4.88 -9.29
CA GLY A 374 19.16 4.58 -7.87
C GLY A 374 20.30 5.19 -7.05
N TYR A 375 20.16 5.13 -5.73
CA TYR A 375 21.21 5.49 -4.78
C TYR A 375 21.81 4.22 -4.17
N GLU A 376 23.04 3.93 -4.49
CA GLU A 376 23.72 2.68 -4.10
C GLU A 376 23.88 2.58 -2.59
N MET A 377 23.53 1.42 -2.01
CA MET A 377 23.60 1.17 -0.58
C MET A 377 25.01 1.20 -0.02
N ASP A 378 25.99 0.63 -0.75
CA ASP A 378 27.39 0.63 -0.33
C ASP A 378 27.96 2.05 -0.27
N LYS A 379 27.59 2.89 -1.25
CA LYS A 379 27.91 4.31 -1.24
C LYS A 379 27.30 5.01 -0.04
N LEU A 380 26.02 4.76 0.25
CA LEU A 380 25.35 5.32 1.42
C LEU A 380 26.09 4.96 2.71
N TYR A 381 26.39 3.69 2.92
CA TYR A 381 27.09 3.24 4.13
C TYR A 381 28.52 3.81 4.24
N ALA A 382 29.24 3.90 3.14
CA ALA A 382 30.57 4.53 3.12
C ALA A 382 30.50 6.02 3.47
N GLU A 383 29.53 6.76 2.91
CA GLU A 383 29.33 8.18 3.23
C GLU A 383 28.95 8.36 4.72
N LEU A 384 28.03 7.54 5.24
CA LEU A 384 27.61 7.58 6.64
C LEU A 384 28.74 7.21 7.61
N GLY A 385 29.55 6.22 7.27
CA GLY A 385 30.70 5.80 8.08
C GLY A 385 31.81 6.84 8.14
N ASN A 386 31.99 7.60 7.06
CA ASN A 386 32.98 8.68 6.99
C ASN A 386 32.56 9.98 7.70
N MET A 387 31.27 10.09 8.07
CA MET A 387 30.78 11.26 8.81
C MET A 387 31.38 11.26 10.22
N LYS A 388 31.78 12.44 10.72
CA LYS A 388 32.26 12.63 12.08
C LYS A 388 31.11 12.66 13.11
N ALA A 389 30.13 11.78 12.91
CA ALA A 389 29.02 11.61 13.82
C ALA A 389 29.39 10.73 15.01
N LYS A 390 28.81 11.00 16.18
CA LYS A 390 28.93 10.12 17.35
C LYS A 390 28.39 8.73 17.04
N SER A 391 27.26 8.67 16.35
CA SER A 391 26.67 7.44 15.83
C SER A 391 25.66 7.75 14.76
N VAL A 392 25.43 6.78 13.87
CA VAL A 392 24.40 6.83 12.85
C VAL A 392 23.45 5.64 13.05
N THR A 393 22.14 5.89 13.05
CA THR A 393 21.11 4.84 13.11
C THR A 393 20.20 4.96 11.89
N VAL A 394 20.09 3.90 11.12
CA VAL A 394 19.35 3.86 9.86
C VAL A 394 18.17 2.89 10.01
N PHE A 395 16.98 3.33 9.65
CA PHE A 395 15.76 2.53 9.58
C PHE A 395 15.32 2.46 8.11
N LEU A 396 15.35 1.28 7.53
CA LEU A 396 15.06 1.04 6.12
C LEU A 396 13.77 0.22 5.98
N ASP A 397 12.70 0.87 5.62
CA ASP A 397 11.45 0.23 5.25
C ASP A 397 11.35 0.10 3.71
N ALA A 398 12.21 -0.75 3.17
CA ALA A 398 12.36 -1.00 1.75
C ALA A 398 12.62 -2.48 1.48
N CYS A 399 12.13 -2.96 0.33
CA CYS A 399 12.37 -4.31 -0.18
C CYS A 399 13.47 -4.29 -1.23
N PHE A 400 14.41 -5.22 -1.15
CA PHE A 400 15.45 -5.41 -2.17
C PHE A 400 15.24 -6.68 -2.99
N SER A 401 14.06 -7.28 -2.93
CA SER A 401 13.69 -8.49 -3.70
C SER A 401 13.22 -8.19 -5.13
N GLY A 402 13.08 -6.92 -5.50
CA GLY A 402 12.53 -6.51 -6.80
C GLY A 402 10.99 -6.53 -6.88
N ALA A 403 10.31 -6.60 -5.73
CA ALA A 403 8.86 -6.44 -5.60
C ALA A 403 8.52 -5.30 -4.62
N ASN A 404 7.29 -4.75 -4.72
CA ASN A 404 6.81 -3.74 -3.79
C ASN A 404 6.05 -4.36 -2.59
N ARG A 405 5.59 -3.53 -1.64
CA ARG A 405 4.80 -3.93 -0.45
C ARG A 405 3.49 -4.65 -0.79
N ASP A 406 2.94 -4.43 -1.96
CA ASP A 406 1.70 -5.02 -2.44
C ASP A 406 1.94 -6.28 -3.30
N ASN A 407 3.18 -6.83 -3.25
CA ASN A 407 3.64 -8.02 -3.97
C ASN A 407 3.65 -7.87 -5.51
N GLU A 408 3.73 -6.64 -6.02
CA GLU A 408 3.87 -6.38 -7.44
C GLU A 408 5.35 -6.36 -7.82
N MET A 409 5.68 -7.01 -8.94
CA MET A 409 7.05 -7.06 -9.45
C MET A 409 7.48 -5.70 -10.03
N LEU A 410 8.58 -5.16 -9.54
CA LEU A 410 9.18 -3.90 -10.01
C LEU A 410 10.09 -4.09 -11.23
N LEU A 411 10.66 -5.29 -11.37
CA LEU A 411 11.59 -5.63 -12.43
C LEU A 411 10.88 -6.41 -13.53
N ALA A 412 10.93 -5.94 -14.76
CA ALA A 412 10.33 -6.60 -15.90
C ALA A 412 10.96 -7.97 -16.14
N GLY A 413 10.15 -9.05 -16.06
CA GLY A 413 10.56 -10.41 -16.41
C GLY A 413 11.49 -11.13 -15.43
N ALA A 414 11.73 -10.57 -14.25
CA ALA A 414 12.57 -11.21 -13.25
C ALA A 414 11.74 -12.10 -12.30
N ARG A 415 12.26 -13.28 -11.97
CA ARG A 415 11.89 -13.98 -10.74
C ARG A 415 12.46 -13.16 -9.56
N PRO A 416 11.86 -13.20 -8.35
CA PRO A 416 12.46 -12.56 -7.17
C PRO A 416 13.93 -12.95 -7.08
N VAL A 417 14.82 -11.98 -7.19
CA VAL A 417 16.26 -12.20 -7.15
C VAL A 417 16.83 -11.60 -5.90
N PHE A 418 17.70 -12.32 -5.28
CA PHE A 418 18.14 -12.17 -3.92
C PHE A 418 19.58 -11.65 -3.90
N ILE A 419 19.77 -10.45 -3.35
CA ILE A 419 21.10 -9.94 -3.05
C ILE A 419 21.24 -9.88 -1.55
N GLU A 420 22.15 -10.65 -1.00
CA GLU A 420 22.63 -10.45 0.36
C GLU A 420 23.51 -9.21 0.35
N VAL A 421 23.05 -8.12 0.97
CA VAL A 421 23.86 -6.90 1.14
C VAL A 421 25.01 -7.25 2.08
N LYS A 422 26.15 -7.64 1.50
CA LYS A 422 27.37 -8.05 2.23
C LYS A 422 28.27 -6.88 2.59
N SER A 423 27.82 -5.62 2.48
CA SER A 423 28.64 -4.47 2.85
C SER A 423 28.97 -4.50 4.33
N GLY A 424 30.23 -4.49 4.65
CA GLY A 424 30.70 -4.27 6.00
C GLY A 424 30.21 -2.90 6.48
N ILE A 425 29.22 -2.89 7.40
CA ILE A 425 28.72 -1.65 7.95
C ILE A 425 29.79 -1.04 8.86
N PRO A 426 30.13 0.25 8.69
CA PRO A 426 31.08 0.93 9.57
C PRO A 426 30.68 0.84 11.04
N GLY A 427 31.63 0.72 11.96
CA GLY A 427 31.39 0.42 13.37
C GLY A 427 30.56 1.47 14.14
N ASN A 428 30.42 2.69 13.61
CA ASN A 428 29.54 3.72 14.19
C ASN A 428 28.12 3.74 13.59
N VAL A 429 27.81 2.84 12.64
CA VAL A 429 26.52 2.74 11.95
C VAL A 429 25.75 1.54 12.49
N THR A 430 24.47 1.74 12.75
CA THR A 430 23.47 0.70 13.09
C THR A 430 22.38 0.73 12.04
N VAL A 431 21.98 -0.43 11.52
CA VAL A 431 20.95 -0.54 10.50
C VAL A 431 19.85 -1.50 10.95
N PHE A 432 18.61 -1.01 10.92
CA PHE A 432 17.39 -1.79 11.02
C PHE A 432 16.80 -1.89 9.61
N SER A 433 16.59 -3.09 9.09
CA SER A 433 15.98 -3.35 7.80
C SER A 433 14.63 -4.04 7.97
N ALA A 434 13.67 -3.69 7.12
CA ALA A 434 12.30 -4.20 7.23
C ALA A 434 12.18 -5.70 6.90
N ALA A 435 13.06 -6.22 6.06
CA ALA A 435 13.01 -7.60 5.61
C ALA A 435 14.41 -8.12 5.30
N GLY A 436 14.59 -9.43 5.29
CA GLY A 436 15.78 -10.10 4.75
C GLY A 436 15.86 -9.95 3.24
N GLY A 437 17.05 -10.21 2.65
CA GLY A 437 17.28 -10.00 1.20
C GLY A 437 16.36 -10.79 0.26
N LYS A 438 15.61 -11.76 0.77
CA LYS A 438 14.68 -12.63 0.02
C LYS A 438 13.20 -12.29 0.25
N GLU A 439 12.90 -11.43 1.17
CA GLU A 439 11.56 -11.19 1.68
C GLU A 439 11.04 -9.82 1.26
N ILE A 440 9.73 -9.64 1.36
CA ILE A 440 9.04 -8.40 0.99
C ILE A 440 8.61 -7.67 2.26
N SER A 441 8.91 -6.37 2.37
CA SER A 441 8.30 -5.52 3.38
C SER A 441 6.82 -5.36 3.07
N SER A 442 5.96 -5.70 4.03
CA SER A 442 4.51 -5.78 3.84
C SER A 442 3.80 -4.51 4.32
N ALA A 443 2.74 -4.12 3.62
CA ALA A 443 1.75 -3.18 4.13
C ALA A 443 0.81 -3.87 5.13
N TRP A 444 0.33 -3.11 6.12
CA TRP A 444 -0.75 -3.50 7.02
C TRP A 444 -1.95 -2.56 6.83
N PRO A 445 -2.89 -2.91 5.93
CA PRO A 445 -3.99 -2.04 5.54
C PRO A 445 -4.86 -1.58 6.72
N GLU A 446 -5.15 -2.46 7.71
CA GLU A 446 -5.97 -2.12 8.87
C GLU A 446 -5.31 -1.06 9.75
N LYS A 447 -3.98 -1.05 9.81
CA LYS A 447 -3.20 -0.04 10.55
C LYS A 447 -2.78 1.13 9.67
N LYS A 448 -2.96 1.06 8.34
CA LYS A 448 -2.56 2.08 7.37
C LYS A 448 -1.08 2.49 7.50
N HIS A 449 -0.24 1.50 7.73
CA HIS A 449 1.21 1.61 7.88
C HIS A 449 1.92 0.43 7.21
N GLY A 450 3.20 0.59 6.90
CA GLY A 450 4.08 -0.55 6.69
C GLY A 450 4.24 -1.34 7.99
N LEU A 451 4.30 -2.67 7.89
CA LEU A 451 4.36 -3.54 9.05
C LEU A 451 5.60 -3.25 9.92
N PHE A 452 6.75 -3.07 9.28
CA PHE A 452 7.99 -2.66 9.97
C PHE A 452 7.84 -1.29 10.64
N SER A 453 7.35 -0.29 9.92
CA SER A 453 7.19 1.08 10.42
C SER A 453 6.21 1.15 11.59
N TYR A 454 5.12 0.36 11.55
CA TYR A 454 4.19 0.27 12.66
C TYR A 454 4.87 -0.25 13.93
N TYR A 455 5.58 -1.38 13.84
CA TYR A 455 6.25 -1.96 15.01
C TYR A 455 7.50 -1.18 15.45
N LEU A 456 8.19 -0.51 14.54
CA LEU A 456 9.22 0.47 14.90
C LEU A 456 8.65 1.56 15.82
N MET A 457 7.56 2.22 15.40
CA MET A 457 6.91 3.27 16.18
C MET A 457 6.32 2.73 17.49
N LYS A 458 5.72 1.55 17.47
CA LYS A 458 5.17 0.90 18.66
C LYS A 458 6.28 0.54 19.66
N GLY A 459 7.38 -0.02 19.20
CA GLY A 459 8.56 -0.27 20.02
C GLY A 459 9.13 1.02 20.61
N MET A 460 9.29 2.07 19.80
CA MET A 460 9.71 3.40 20.25
C MET A 460 8.73 4.06 21.23
N ARG A 461 7.51 3.59 21.35
CA ARG A 461 6.51 4.09 22.30
C ARG A 461 6.72 3.56 23.72
N GLY A 462 7.50 2.51 23.88
CA GLY A 462 7.77 1.84 25.15
C GLY A 462 7.61 0.33 25.11
N ASP A 463 6.92 -0.22 24.11
CA ASP A 463 6.61 -1.64 24.02
C ASP A 463 7.86 -2.51 23.85
N ALA A 464 8.99 -1.94 23.38
CA ALA A 464 10.27 -2.63 23.26
C ALA A 464 11.10 -2.66 24.56
N ASP A 465 10.69 -2.00 25.64
CA ASP A 465 11.36 -2.04 26.95
C ASP A 465 11.08 -3.39 27.64
N ALA A 466 11.83 -4.41 27.26
CA ALA A 466 11.61 -5.79 27.69
C ALA A 466 11.93 -5.98 29.19
N ASN A 467 12.97 -5.30 29.70
CA ASN A 467 13.42 -5.43 31.09
C ASN A 467 12.76 -4.41 32.05
N LYS A 468 11.92 -3.49 31.50
CA LYS A 468 11.17 -2.46 32.24
C LYS A 468 12.06 -1.48 33.01
N ASP A 469 13.26 -1.17 32.51
CA ASP A 469 14.18 -0.23 33.09
C ASP A 469 13.98 1.23 32.62
N LYS A 470 12.91 1.46 31.82
CA LYS A 470 12.57 2.76 31.20
C LYS A 470 13.59 3.24 30.17
N LYS A 471 14.34 2.31 29.61
CA LYS A 471 15.23 2.56 28.48
C LYS A 471 14.91 1.58 27.38
N ILE A 472 15.24 1.96 26.16
CA ILE A 472 15.18 1.05 25.03
C ILE A 472 16.56 1.07 24.37
N THR A 473 17.20 -0.07 24.35
CA THR A 473 18.47 -0.30 23.66
C THR A 473 18.26 -0.63 22.18
N VAL A 474 19.32 -0.60 21.41
CA VAL A 474 19.34 -1.06 20.02
C VAL A 474 18.90 -2.51 19.93
N GLY A 475 19.38 -3.36 20.85
CA GLY A 475 19.05 -4.78 20.91
C GLY A 475 17.56 -5.01 21.17
N GLU A 476 17.01 -4.41 22.23
CA GLU A 476 15.60 -4.54 22.60
C GLU A 476 14.67 -4.10 21.48
N LEU A 477 14.96 -2.94 20.85
CA LEU A 477 14.16 -2.46 19.72
C LEU A 477 14.23 -3.42 18.53
N GLY A 478 15.42 -3.96 18.24
CA GLY A 478 15.62 -4.91 17.12
C GLY A 478 14.90 -6.23 17.35
N ASP A 479 14.99 -6.79 18.54
CA ASP A 479 14.33 -8.05 18.88
C ASP A 479 12.81 -7.89 18.89
N TYR A 480 12.29 -6.81 19.48
CA TYR A 480 10.88 -6.46 19.47
C TYR A 480 10.32 -6.34 18.04
N ILE A 481 11.00 -5.59 17.17
CA ILE A 481 10.57 -5.43 15.77
C ILE A 481 10.60 -6.79 15.05
N ARG A 482 11.68 -7.55 15.19
CA ARG A 482 11.84 -8.85 14.52
C ARG A 482 10.72 -9.80 14.91
N GLU A 483 10.47 -10.02 16.19
CA GLU A 483 9.47 -10.93 16.70
C GLU A 483 8.07 -10.53 16.20
N ASN A 484 7.64 -9.32 16.48
CA ASN A 484 6.29 -8.88 16.19
C ASN A 484 5.99 -8.75 14.69
N VAL A 485 6.97 -8.33 13.87
CA VAL A 485 6.80 -8.26 12.41
C VAL A 485 6.72 -9.65 11.81
N SER A 486 7.59 -10.58 12.24
CA SER A 486 7.57 -11.95 11.72
C SER A 486 6.28 -12.69 12.09
N ASP A 487 5.82 -12.54 13.33
CA ASP A 487 4.56 -13.13 13.77
C ASP A 487 3.36 -12.58 13.00
N MET A 488 3.28 -11.25 12.85
CA MET A 488 2.18 -10.65 12.12
C MET A 488 2.24 -10.95 10.62
N ALA A 489 3.42 -10.98 10.01
CA ALA A 489 3.59 -11.38 8.62
C ALA A 489 3.08 -12.82 8.40
N GLY A 490 3.42 -13.75 9.31
CA GLY A 490 2.89 -15.11 9.29
C GLY A 490 1.37 -15.17 9.40
N MET A 491 0.74 -14.34 10.24
CA MET A 491 -0.73 -14.23 10.33
C MET A 491 -1.37 -13.68 9.03
N LEU A 492 -0.62 -12.91 8.26
CA LEU A 492 -1.03 -12.37 6.96
C LEU A 492 -0.63 -13.27 5.77
N ASP A 493 -0.21 -14.51 6.03
CA ASP A 493 0.29 -15.48 5.04
C ASP A 493 1.45 -14.93 4.19
N ARG A 494 2.40 -14.27 4.88
CA ARG A 494 3.59 -13.62 4.28
C ARG A 494 4.84 -13.96 5.08
N GLU A 495 6.01 -13.85 4.43
CA GLU A 495 7.31 -13.97 5.08
C GLU A 495 7.97 -12.60 5.16
N GLN A 496 8.26 -12.14 6.37
CA GLN A 496 8.98 -10.90 6.61
C GLN A 496 9.76 -10.97 7.93
N THR A 497 11.08 -10.98 7.84
CA THR A 497 11.99 -11.08 8.99
C THR A 497 12.90 -9.86 9.03
N PRO A 498 12.60 -8.86 9.87
CA PRO A 498 13.45 -7.69 10.03
C PRO A 498 14.87 -8.02 10.49
N GLY A 499 15.84 -7.30 9.92
CA GLY A 499 17.25 -7.43 10.25
C GLY A 499 17.74 -6.31 11.18
N LEU A 500 18.70 -6.65 12.02
CA LEU A 500 19.49 -5.70 12.80
C LEU A 500 20.97 -5.94 12.55
N GLN A 501 21.68 -4.93 12.08
CA GLN A 501 23.14 -4.93 11.94
C GLN A 501 23.71 -3.83 12.82
N THR A 502 24.50 -4.19 13.81
CA THR A 502 25.12 -3.27 14.78
C THR A 502 26.30 -3.93 15.47
N VAL A 503 27.26 -3.13 15.89
CA VAL A 503 28.36 -3.59 16.76
C VAL A 503 28.04 -3.41 18.26
N ASP A 504 27.01 -2.64 18.60
CA ASP A 504 26.65 -2.32 19.99
C ASP A 504 25.14 -2.45 20.18
N ARG A 505 24.71 -3.61 20.66
CA ARG A 505 23.29 -3.90 20.96
C ARG A 505 22.82 -3.22 22.25
N ASP A 506 23.73 -2.91 23.18
CA ASP A 506 23.41 -2.35 24.50
C ASP A 506 23.29 -0.83 24.48
N LYS A 507 23.61 -0.22 23.32
CA LYS A 507 23.48 1.23 23.14
C LYS A 507 22.04 1.69 23.36
N VAL A 508 21.86 2.58 24.33
CA VAL A 508 20.55 3.16 24.65
C VAL A 508 20.14 4.18 23.60
N LEU A 509 19.01 3.92 22.94
CA LEU A 509 18.39 4.85 21.97
C LEU A 509 17.40 5.81 22.64
N ILE A 510 16.59 5.31 23.58
CA ILE A 510 15.46 6.03 24.18
C ILE A 510 15.56 5.93 25.71
N ARG A 511 15.10 6.99 26.42
CA ARG A 511 14.94 7.03 27.87
C ARG A 511 13.64 7.73 28.21
N TYR A 512 12.78 7.09 28.98
CA TYR A 512 11.50 7.62 29.44
C TYR A 512 11.58 8.23 30.85
#